data_f014bd0284f6139d662ba7764c577feb
#
_entry.id   f014bd0284f6139d662ba7764c577feb
#
_cell.length_a   1.000
_cell.length_b   1.000
_cell.length_c   1.000
_cell.angle_alpha   90.00
_cell.angle_beta   90.00
_cell.angle_gamma   90.00
#
_symmetry.space_group_name_H-M   'P 1'
#
loop_
_entity.id
_entity.type
_entity.pdbx_description
1 polymer ?
#
loop_
_entity_poly.entity_id
_entity_poly.type
_entity_poly.pdbx_seq_one_letter_code
_entity_poly.pdbx_strand_id
1 'polypeptide(L)'
;MSGKLIIFSAPSGAGKTTIVRRLLDKHGDKIAFSISASTRQPRGAEVDGVDYYFVSKEDFLHKVAKHEFIEFEEVYSGTFYGTLRSEVERIWNEGKHVIFDIDVVGGLRLKSKFPNEALAIFVNPPSLEILKERLAGRGTDSEEKLKERFAKAEHELSFANKFDVILQNNDLETACAEAEKLVLDFINS
;
A
#
# COMPACT_ATOMS: atom_id res chain seq x y z
N MET A 1 20.62 -9.28 -8.24
CA MET A 1 19.40 -9.63 -9.02
C MET A 1 18.31 -8.68 -8.56
N SER A 2 17.64 -7.99 -9.47
CA SER A 2 16.48 -7.17 -9.11
C SER A 2 15.29 -8.10 -8.87
N GLY A 3 14.70 -8.07 -7.68
CA GLY A 3 13.47 -8.78 -7.37
C GLY A 3 12.27 -8.10 -8.04
N LYS A 4 11.10 -8.76 -8.00
CA LYS A 4 9.83 -8.18 -8.47
C LYS A 4 9.19 -7.30 -7.40
N LEU A 5 8.28 -6.44 -7.81
CA LEU A 5 7.54 -5.50 -6.97
C LEU A 5 6.04 -5.85 -7.04
N ILE A 6 5.41 -6.16 -5.92
CA ILE A 6 4.00 -6.46 -5.81
C ILE A 6 3.32 -5.28 -5.11
N ILE A 7 2.46 -4.56 -5.80
CA ILE A 7 1.83 -3.33 -5.33
C ILE A 7 0.36 -3.61 -5.07
N PHE A 8 -0.05 -3.56 -3.81
CA PHE A 8 -1.45 -3.55 -3.43
C PHE A 8 -1.89 -2.13 -3.13
N SER A 9 -2.95 -1.69 -3.78
CA SER A 9 -3.60 -0.40 -3.53
C SER A 9 -5.10 -0.57 -3.41
N ALA A 10 -5.72 0.25 -2.59
CA ALA A 10 -7.16 0.23 -2.37
C ALA A 10 -7.60 1.48 -1.62
N PRO A 11 -8.89 1.82 -1.67
CA PRO A 11 -9.49 2.74 -0.71
C PRO A 11 -9.34 2.24 0.73
N SER A 12 -9.24 3.18 1.67
CA SER A 12 -9.21 2.84 3.10
C SER A 12 -10.44 2.02 3.48
N GLY A 13 -10.25 0.88 4.14
CA GLY A 13 -11.35 -0.03 4.54
C GLY A 13 -11.70 -1.14 3.55
N ALA A 14 -11.03 -1.20 2.38
CA ALA A 14 -11.27 -2.25 1.38
C ALA A 14 -10.71 -3.64 1.75
N GLY A 15 -9.93 -3.77 2.84
CA GLY A 15 -9.38 -5.05 3.30
C GLY A 15 -7.96 -5.36 2.79
N LYS A 16 -7.31 -4.43 2.09
CA LYS A 16 -5.97 -4.57 1.53
C LYS A 16 -4.93 -5.11 2.52
N THR A 17 -4.78 -4.46 3.67
CA THR A 17 -3.78 -4.82 4.69
C THR A 17 -3.97 -6.25 5.21
N THR A 18 -5.21 -6.73 5.31
CA THR A 18 -5.50 -8.11 5.73
C THR A 18 -5.00 -9.11 4.69
N ILE A 19 -5.23 -8.85 3.40
CA ILE A 19 -4.75 -9.70 2.31
C ILE A 19 -3.22 -9.72 2.29
N VAL A 20 -2.58 -8.54 2.36
CA VAL A 20 -1.11 -8.41 2.37
C VAL A 20 -0.49 -9.17 3.55
N ARG A 21 -1.05 -9.05 4.77
CA ARG A 21 -0.55 -9.78 5.95
C ARG A 21 -0.65 -11.28 5.77
N ARG A 22 -1.76 -11.81 5.27
CA ARG A 22 -1.91 -13.26 5.00
C ARG A 22 -0.90 -13.78 3.98
N LEU A 23 -0.59 -12.99 2.95
CA LEU A 23 0.46 -13.34 1.98
C LEU A 23 1.84 -13.38 2.63
N LEU A 24 2.16 -12.41 3.47
CA LEU A 24 3.43 -12.37 4.20
C LEU A 24 3.58 -13.52 5.19
N ASP A 25 2.51 -13.85 5.93
CA ASP A 25 2.49 -14.97 6.87
C ASP A 25 2.76 -16.31 6.17
N LYS A 26 2.26 -16.47 4.95
CA LYS A 26 2.36 -17.72 4.19
C LYS A 26 3.62 -17.82 3.32
N HIS A 27 4.11 -16.71 2.80
CA HIS A 27 5.19 -16.64 1.80
C HIS A 27 6.33 -15.69 2.19
N GLY A 28 6.54 -15.45 3.48
CA GLY A 28 7.60 -14.58 3.99
C GLY A 28 9.03 -15.06 3.68
N ASP A 29 9.18 -16.29 3.18
CA ASP A 29 10.42 -16.82 2.61
C ASP A 29 10.73 -16.22 1.23
N LYS A 30 9.73 -15.80 0.45
CA LYS A 30 9.84 -15.29 -0.94
C LYS A 30 9.57 -13.81 -1.06
N ILE A 31 8.70 -13.27 -0.21
CA ILE A 31 8.27 -11.85 -0.25
C ILE A 31 8.55 -11.18 1.09
N ALA A 32 8.85 -9.88 1.05
CA ALA A 32 8.99 -9.07 2.26
C ALA A 32 8.28 -7.73 2.11
N PHE A 33 7.76 -7.23 3.24
CA PHE A 33 7.04 -5.97 3.30
C PHE A 33 7.99 -4.78 3.20
N SER A 34 7.65 -3.82 2.35
CA SER A 34 8.34 -2.53 2.29
C SER A 34 7.76 -1.57 3.31
N ILE A 35 8.57 -1.21 4.30
CA ILE A 35 8.19 -0.25 5.33
C ILE A 35 8.27 1.15 4.75
N SER A 36 7.13 1.85 4.69
CA SER A 36 7.07 3.23 4.21
C SER A 36 7.53 4.23 5.26
N ALA A 37 8.14 5.32 4.84
CA ALA A 37 8.36 6.48 5.70
C ALA A 37 7.09 7.34 5.78
N SER A 38 6.81 7.93 6.94
CA SER A 38 5.70 8.86 7.13
C SER A 38 6.04 9.98 8.08
N THR A 39 5.47 11.17 7.81
CA THR A 39 5.65 12.35 8.68
C THR A 39 4.56 12.50 9.73
N ARG A 40 3.55 11.60 9.75
CA ARG A 40 2.55 11.62 10.81
C ARG A 40 3.09 11.03 12.12
N GLN A 41 2.44 11.38 13.20
CA GLN A 41 2.70 10.70 14.49
C GLN A 41 2.21 9.25 14.46
N PRO A 42 2.87 8.33 15.19
CA PRO A 42 2.39 6.98 15.41
C PRO A 42 0.95 6.96 15.97
N ARG A 43 0.17 5.96 15.63
CA ARG A 43 -1.20 5.77 16.12
C ARG A 43 -1.26 4.51 16.97
N GLY A 44 -1.82 4.62 18.18
CA GLY A 44 -2.00 3.47 19.05
C GLY A 44 -0.69 2.75 19.36
N ALA A 45 -0.62 1.47 18.97
CA ALA A 45 0.53 0.59 19.22
C ALA A 45 1.51 0.49 18.02
N GLU A 46 1.44 1.41 17.05
CA GLU A 46 2.37 1.40 15.91
C GLU A 46 3.81 1.64 16.38
N VAL A 47 4.74 0.88 15.80
CA VAL A 47 6.16 0.86 16.19
C VAL A 47 7.01 1.39 15.04
N ASP A 48 7.92 2.32 15.36
CA ASP A 48 8.90 2.84 14.40
C ASP A 48 9.81 1.72 13.89
N GLY A 49 10.05 1.74 12.57
CA GLY A 49 10.87 0.72 11.89
C GLY A 49 10.15 -0.64 11.69
N VAL A 50 8.88 -0.75 12.11
CA VAL A 50 8.06 -1.96 11.93
C VAL A 50 6.82 -1.63 11.09
N ASP A 51 5.99 -0.69 11.55
CA ASP A 51 4.78 -0.28 10.83
C ASP A 51 5.10 0.82 9.82
N TYR A 52 5.89 1.79 10.23
CA TYR A 52 6.41 2.90 9.44
C TYR A 52 7.78 3.34 9.95
N TYR A 53 8.57 4.00 9.11
CA TYR A 53 9.65 4.88 9.55
C TYR A 53 9.04 6.26 9.83
N PHE A 54 8.82 6.59 11.10
CA PHE A 54 8.27 7.88 11.50
C PHE A 54 9.37 8.93 11.53
N VAL A 55 9.31 9.89 10.63
CA VAL A 55 10.33 10.93 10.47
C VAL A 55 9.71 12.33 10.59
N SER A 56 10.52 13.32 10.94
CA SER A 56 10.06 14.71 10.90
C SER A 56 9.76 15.14 9.45
N LYS A 57 8.92 16.17 9.28
CA LYS A 57 8.67 16.74 7.96
C LYS A 57 9.96 17.29 7.33
N GLU A 58 10.83 17.88 8.14
CA GLU A 58 12.12 18.43 7.72
C GLU A 58 13.03 17.31 7.20
N ASP A 59 13.19 16.21 7.95
CA ASP A 59 13.98 15.05 7.54
C ASP A 59 13.41 14.40 6.28
N PHE A 60 12.07 14.30 6.17
CA PHE A 60 11.42 13.77 4.98
C PHE A 60 11.78 14.61 3.74
N LEU A 61 11.61 15.92 3.81
CA LEU A 61 11.93 16.84 2.71
C LEU A 61 13.43 16.83 2.36
N HIS A 62 14.30 16.70 3.36
CA HIS A 62 15.74 16.53 3.14
C HIS A 62 16.05 15.23 2.37
N LYS A 63 15.39 14.12 2.71
CA LYS A 63 15.48 12.86 1.97
C LYS A 63 14.93 12.97 0.54
N VAL A 64 13.84 13.73 0.34
CA VAL A 64 13.32 14.03 -1.01
C VAL A 64 14.38 14.77 -1.84
N ALA A 65 15.01 15.81 -1.29
CA ALA A 65 16.06 16.57 -1.96
C ALA A 65 17.28 15.73 -2.32
N LYS A 66 17.57 14.68 -1.54
CA LYS A 66 18.65 13.71 -1.79
C LYS A 66 18.23 12.55 -2.72
N HIS A 67 17.02 12.57 -3.27
CA HIS A 67 16.49 11.48 -4.11
C HIS A 67 16.49 10.09 -3.44
N GLU A 68 16.34 10.04 -2.11
CA GLU A 68 16.33 8.79 -1.34
C GLU A 68 15.00 8.03 -1.47
N PHE A 69 13.93 8.67 -1.97
CA PHE A 69 12.65 8.02 -2.22
C PHE A 69 12.53 7.51 -3.66
N ILE A 70 11.92 6.33 -3.80
CA ILE A 70 11.47 5.82 -5.10
C ILE A 70 10.20 6.57 -5.52
N GLU A 71 9.24 6.71 -4.58
CA GLU A 71 8.03 7.51 -4.74
C GLU A 71 7.69 8.17 -3.39
N PHE A 72 6.98 9.25 -3.43
CA PHE A 72 6.40 9.90 -2.24
C PHE A 72 5.18 10.72 -2.63
N GLU A 73 4.31 10.97 -1.63
CA GLU A 73 3.09 11.76 -1.80
C GLU A 73 2.70 12.50 -0.53
N GLU A 74 2.10 13.66 -0.69
CA GLU A 74 1.35 14.35 0.35
C GLU A 74 -0.09 13.83 0.33
N VAL A 75 -0.39 12.83 1.17
CA VAL A 75 -1.69 12.13 1.21
C VAL A 75 -2.77 12.96 1.90
N TYR A 76 -2.39 13.72 2.92
CA TYR A 76 -3.21 14.72 3.59
C TYR A 76 -2.36 15.97 3.80
N SER A 77 -2.99 17.14 3.89
CA SER A 77 -2.28 18.40 4.08
C SER A 77 -1.21 18.32 5.18
N GLY A 78 0.04 18.53 4.82
CA GLY A 78 1.21 18.45 5.71
C GLY A 78 1.67 17.04 6.07
N THR A 79 1.01 15.98 5.59
CA THR A 79 1.34 14.59 5.91
C THR A 79 1.85 13.87 4.68
N PHE A 80 3.12 13.50 4.71
CA PHE A 80 3.81 12.81 3.63
C PHE A 80 3.97 11.33 3.93
N TYR A 81 3.95 10.52 2.86
CA TYR A 81 4.32 9.11 2.84
C TYR A 81 5.25 8.86 1.68
N GLY A 82 6.12 7.87 1.79
CA GLY A 82 7.00 7.53 0.69
C GLY A 82 7.75 6.23 0.91
N THR A 83 8.18 5.64 -0.20
CA THR A 83 8.95 4.41 -0.24
C THR A 83 10.44 4.74 -0.37
N LEU A 84 11.23 4.41 0.65
CA LEU A 84 12.68 4.57 0.61
C LEU A 84 13.32 3.59 -0.37
N ARG A 85 14.26 4.07 -1.17
CA ARG A 85 15.06 3.25 -2.08
C ARG A 85 15.84 2.17 -1.34
N SER A 86 16.43 2.53 -0.20
CA SER A 86 17.17 1.62 0.66
C SER A 86 16.34 0.44 1.18
N GLU A 87 15.04 0.63 1.38
CA GLU A 87 14.14 -0.42 1.84
C GLU A 87 13.92 -1.49 0.76
N VAL A 88 13.73 -1.06 -0.49
CA VAL A 88 13.61 -1.97 -1.64
C VAL A 88 14.93 -2.71 -1.87
N GLU A 89 16.04 -1.99 -1.81
CA GLU A 89 17.40 -2.59 -1.97
C GLU A 89 17.70 -3.61 -0.86
N ARG A 90 17.30 -3.32 0.39
CA ARG A 90 17.44 -4.26 1.51
C ARG A 90 16.73 -5.57 1.20
N ILE A 91 15.47 -5.53 0.80
CA ILE A 91 14.64 -6.70 0.51
C ILE A 91 15.23 -7.50 -0.68
N TRP A 92 15.65 -6.81 -1.74
CA TRP A 92 16.29 -7.47 -2.87
C TRP A 92 17.63 -8.15 -2.52
N ASN A 93 18.40 -7.54 -1.61
CA ASN A 93 19.65 -8.13 -1.11
C ASN A 93 19.40 -9.39 -0.26
N GLU A 94 18.22 -9.53 0.35
CA GLU A 94 17.77 -10.74 1.02
C GLU A 94 17.29 -11.84 0.03
N GLY A 95 17.32 -11.56 -1.28
CA GLY A 95 16.84 -12.47 -2.32
C GLY A 95 15.30 -12.56 -2.42
N LYS A 96 14.58 -11.60 -1.83
CA LYS A 96 13.12 -11.59 -1.78
C LYS A 96 12.52 -10.57 -2.76
N HIS A 97 11.25 -10.77 -3.08
CA HIS A 97 10.42 -9.81 -3.80
C HIS A 97 9.75 -8.83 -2.82
N VAL A 98 9.50 -7.61 -3.28
CA VAL A 98 8.95 -6.55 -2.43
C VAL A 98 7.44 -6.53 -2.54
N ILE A 99 6.73 -6.52 -1.41
CA ILE A 99 5.28 -6.28 -1.36
C ILE A 99 4.99 -4.93 -0.69
N PHE A 100 4.08 -4.17 -1.31
CA PHE A 100 3.67 -2.84 -0.87
C PHE A 100 2.20 -2.80 -0.49
N ASP A 101 1.90 -2.11 0.59
CA ASP A 101 0.56 -1.69 1.01
C ASP A 101 0.54 -0.15 0.96
N ILE A 102 0.31 0.42 -0.23
CA ILE A 102 0.39 1.87 -0.46
C ILE A 102 -0.92 2.42 -1.04
N ASP A 103 -1.06 3.75 -0.99
CA ASP A 103 -2.21 4.42 -1.58
C ASP A 103 -2.23 4.30 -3.11
N VAL A 104 -3.36 4.69 -3.70
CA VAL A 104 -3.61 4.48 -5.14
C VAL A 104 -2.66 5.28 -6.02
N VAL A 105 -2.37 6.53 -5.65
CA VAL A 105 -1.52 7.42 -6.47
C VAL A 105 -0.06 6.99 -6.38
N GLY A 106 0.42 6.67 -5.17
CA GLY A 106 1.75 6.12 -4.94
C GLY A 106 1.96 4.81 -5.71
N GLY A 107 0.95 3.91 -5.67
CA GLY A 107 0.98 2.65 -6.41
C GLY A 107 1.13 2.82 -7.91
N LEU A 108 0.37 3.73 -8.50
CA LEU A 108 0.46 4.02 -9.93
C LEU A 108 1.80 4.69 -10.32
N ARG A 109 2.34 5.57 -9.45
CA ARG A 109 3.67 6.15 -9.66
C ARG A 109 4.75 5.07 -9.62
N LEU A 110 4.67 4.16 -8.67
CA LEU A 110 5.62 3.05 -8.55
C LEU A 110 5.54 2.14 -9.79
N LYS A 111 4.31 1.76 -10.21
CA LYS A 111 4.09 0.98 -11.44
C LYS A 111 4.67 1.67 -12.68
N SER A 112 4.50 2.98 -12.81
CA SER A 112 5.03 3.72 -13.97
C SER A 112 6.55 3.75 -14.03
N LYS A 113 7.23 3.66 -12.88
CA LYS A 113 8.71 3.59 -12.80
C LYS A 113 9.25 2.19 -13.06
N PHE A 114 8.47 1.16 -12.79
CA PHE A 114 8.84 -0.24 -12.93
C PHE A 114 7.79 -1.01 -13.75
N PRO A 115 7.58 -0.64 -15.01
CA PRO A 115 6.46 -1.17 -15.81
C PRO A 115 6.51 -2.68 -16.02
N ASN A 116 7.70 -3.29 -16.07
CA ASN A 116 7.91 -4.71 -16.32
C ASN A 116 8.15 -5.51 -15.04
N GLU A 117 8.74 -4.88 -14.02
CA GLU A 117 9.14 -5.51 -12.75
C GLU A 117 8.03 -5.44 -11.69
N ALA A 118 6.98 -4.63 -11.92
CA ALA A 118 5.90 -4.43 -10.96
C ALA A 118 4.57 -5.02 -11.44
N LEU A 119 3.86 -5.69 -10.52
CA LEU A 119 2.45 -6.05 -10.64
C LEU A 119 1.63 -5.13 -9.73
N ALA A 120 0.72 -4.36 -10.32
CA ALA A 120 -0.16 -3.44 -9.59
C ALA A 120 -1.56 -4.05 -9.47
N ILE A 121 -1.97 -4.34 -8.23
CA ILE A 121 -3.24 -4.95 -7.86
C ILE A 121 -4.11 -3.92 -7.12
N PHE A 122 -5.29 -3.66 -7.63
CA PHE A 122 -6.30 -2.85 -6.97
C PHE A 122 -7.27 -3.76 -6.22
N VAL A 123 -7.35 -3.62 -4.88
CA VAL A 123 -8.32 -4.36 -4.08
C VAL A 123 -9.64 -3.59 -4.06
N ASN A 124 -10.63 -4.15 -4.75
CA ASN A 124 -11.95 -3.54 -4.90
C ASN A 124 -12.89 -4.04 -3.79
N PRO A 125 -13.50 -3.14 -2.97
CA PRO A 125 -14.49 -3.53 -1.99
C PRO A 125 -15.77 -4.03 -2.66
N PRO A 126 -16.67 -4.75 -1.93
CA PRO A 126 -17.92 -5.26 -2.49
C PRO A 126 -18.84 -4.14 -3.01
N SER A 127 -18.92 -3.03 -2.27
CA SER A 127 -19.66 -1.82 -2.68
C SER A 127 -19.14 -0.59 -1.94
N LEU A 128 -19.52 0.58 -2.44
CA LEU A 128 -19.23 1.85 -1.78
C LEU A 128 -19.95 1.98 -0.43
N GLU A 129 -21.17 1.44 -0.31
CA GLU A 129 -21.95 1.44 0.93
C GLU A 129 -21.23 0.66 2.03
N ILE A 130 -20.80 -0.57 1.73
CA ILE A 130 -20.02 -1.41 2.67
C ILE A 130 -18.71 -0.71 3.06
N LEU A 131 -18.07 -0.03 2.11
CA LEU A 131 -16.86 0.73 2.40
C LEU A 131 -17.12 1.87 3.38
N LYS A 132 -18.21 2.63 3.17
CA LYS A 132 -18.65 3.72 4.05
C LYS A 132 -18.97 3.20 5.46
N GLU A 133 -19.68 2.08 5.58
CA GLU A 133 -19.98 1.43 6.86
C GLU A 133 -18.69 1.03 7.60
N ARG A 134 -17.73 0.41 6.91
CA ARG A 134 -16.44 0.03 7.49
C ARG A 134 -15.61 1.23 7.96
N LEU A 135 -15.66 2.34 7.24
CA LEU A 135 -14.98 3.59 7.61
C LEU A 135 -15.63 4.23 8.84
N ALA A 136 -16.96 4.28 8.88
CA ALA A 136 -17.72 4.82 10.02
C ALA A 136 -17.54 3.96 11.28
N GLY A 137 -17.49 2.64 11.14
CA GLY A 137 -17.37 1.69 12.26
C GLY A 137 -16.06 1.76 13.04
N ARG A 138 -15.03 2.49 12.57
CA ARG A 138 -13.78 2.72 13.31
C ARG A 138 -13.94 3.67 14.49
N GLY A 139 -15.03 4.47 14.56
CA GLY A 139 -15.45 5.22 15.73
C GLY A 139 -14.55 6.37 16.23
N THR A 140 -13.46 6.67 15.51
CA THR A 140 -12.43 7.62 15.95
C THR A 140 -12.46 8.95 15.21
N ASP A 141 -13.30 9.10 14.18
CA ASP A 141 -13.31 10.25 13.29
C ASP A 141 -14.53 11.14 13.52
N SER A 142 -14.35 12.47 13.40
CA SER A 142 -15.46 13.43 13.34
C SER A 142 -16.25 13.27 12.02
N GLU A 143 -17.48 13.80 11.97
CA GLU A 143 -18.31 13.77 10.76
C GLU A 143 -17.60 14.43 9.56
N GLU A 144 -16.85 15.51 9.78
CA GLU A 144 -16.10 16.19 8.74
C GLU A 144 -15.00 15.29 8.16
N LYS A 145 -14.23 14.62 9.03
CA LYS A 145 -13.21 13.66 8.62
C LYS A 145 -13.80 12.46 7.89
N LEU A 146 -14.97 11.98 8.29
CA LEU A 146 -15.67 10.92 7.58
C LEU A 146 -16.08 11.33 6.17
N LYS A 147 -16.59 12.56 5.99
CA LYS A 147 -16.91 13.10 4.66
C LYS A 147 -15.68 13.19 3.76
N GLU A 148 -14.56 13.70 4.28
CA GLU A 148 -13.28 13.74 3.54
C GLU A 148 -12.82 12.33 3.13
N ARG A 149 -12.92 11.35 4.03
CA ARG A 149 -12.56 9.95 3.76
C ARG A 149 -13.46 9.30 2.73
N PHE A 150 -14.77 9.61 2.75
CA PHE A 150 -15.70 9.10 1.75
C PHE A 150 -15.40 9.68 0.36
N ALA A 151 -15.19 10.99 0.28
CA ALA A 151 -14.83 11.65 -0.97
C ALA A 151 -13.49 11.09 -1.53
N LYS A 152 -12.50 10.89 -0.65
CA LYS A 152 -11.23 10.26 -1.04
C LYS A 152 -11.44 8.83 -1.54
N ALA A 153 -12.25 8.02 -0.86
CA ALA A 153 -12.51 6.64 -1.26
C ALA A 153 -13.21 6.55 -2.63
N GLU A 154 -14.19 7.42 -2.89
CA GLU A 154 -14.84 7.52 -4.20
C GLU A 154 -13.85 7.91 -5.30
N HIS A 155 -12.97 8.87 -5.00
CA HIS A 155 -11.91 9.27 -5.92
C HIS A 155 -10.93 8.12 -6.19
N GLU A 156 -10.48 7.41 -5.15
CA GLU A 156 -9.58 6.26 -5.28
C GLU A 156 -10.17 5.11 -6.10
N LEU A 157 -11.49 4.84 -5.95
CA LEU A 157 -12.20 3.85 -6.77
C LEU A 157 -12.17 4.17 -8.28
N SER A 158 -12.17 5.45 -8.65
CA SER A 158 -12.12 5.86 -10.05
C SER A 158 -10.82 5.48 -10.76
N PHE A 159 -9.77 5.14 -10.02
CA PHE A 159 -8.48 4.72 -10.57
C PHE A 159 -8.36 3.21 -10.77
N ALA A 160 -9.33 2.39 -10.36
CA ALA A 160 -9.24 0.93 -10.40
C ALA A 160 -8.79 0.40 -11.78
N ASN A 161 -9.34 0.94 -12.86
CA ASN A 161 -9.03 0.52 -14.24
C ASN A 161 -7.62 0.90 -14.73
N LYS A 162 -6.82 1.60 -13.91
CA LYS A 162 -5.41 1.93 -14.22
C LYS A 162 -4.42 0.90 -13.67
N PHE A 163 -4.91 -0.07 -12.90
CA PHE A 163 -4.12 -1.16 -12.33
C PHE A 163 -4.08 -2.36 -13.28
N ASP A 164 -3.07 -3.20 -13.15
CA ASP A 164 -2.94 -4.41 -13.97
C ASP A 164 -4.05 -5.43 -13.67
N VAL A 165 -4.46 -5.51 -12.39
CA VAL A 165 -5.49 -6.44 -11.92
C VAL A 165 -6.42 -5.73 -10.93
N ILE A 166 -7.72 -5.99 -11.06
CA ILE A 166 -8.73 -5.62 -10.06
C ILE A 166 -9.13 -6.88 -9.30
N LEU A 167 -8.70 -6.97 -8.04
CA LEU A 167 -9.01 -8.06 -7.12
C LEU A 167 -10.30 -7.76 -6.36
N GLN A 168 -11.36 -8.55 -6.57
CA GLN A 168 -12.63 -8.34 -5.89
C GLN A 168 -12.58 -8.90 -4.47
N ASN A 169 -12.82 -8.08 -3.46
CA ASN A 169 -12.86 -8.48 -2.06
C ASN A 169 -14.30 -8.56 -1.53
N ASN A 170 -15.12 -9.37 -2.21
CA ASN A 170 -16.48 -9.68 -1.80
C ASN A 170 -16.49 -10.68 -0.64
N ASP A 171 -15.61 -11.67 -0.73
CA ASP A 171 -15.30 -12.67 0.31
C ASP A 171 -13.78 -12.69 0.53
N LEU A 172 -13.38 -12.59 1.79
CA LEU A 172 -11.96 -12.45 2.14
C LEU A 172 -11.14 -13.70 1.79
N GLU A 173 -11.69 -14.90 1.99
CA GLU A 173 -10.97 -16.15 1.75
C GLU A 173 -10.71 -16.32 0.25
N THR A 174 -11.74 -16.05 -0.55
CA THR A 174 -11.65 -16.07 -2.03
C THR A 174 -10.64 -15.03 -2.51
N ALA A 175 -10.72 -13.80 -2.01
CA ALA A 175 -9.78 -12.74 -2.38
C ALA A 175 -8.33 -13.08 -2.01
N CYS A 176 -8.10 -13.68 -0.84
CA CYS A 176 -6.77 -14.12 -0.43
C CYS A 176 -6.22 -15.22 -1.33
N ALA A 177 -7.05 -16.22 -1.71
CA ALA A 177 -6.63 -17.29 -2.60
C ALA A 177 -6.30 -16.77 -4.02
N GLU A 178 -7.10 -15.84 -4.53
CA GLU A 178 -6.84 -15.20 -5.82
C GLU A 178 -5.58 -14.34 -5.78
N ALA A 179 -5.40 -13.52 -4.73
CA ALA A 179 -4.19 -12.72 -4.52
C ALA A 179 -2.94 -13.58 -4.46
N GLU A 180 -2.98 -14.71 -3.73
CA GLU A 180 -1.88 -15.66 -3.64
C GLU A 180 -1.49 -16.20 -5.02
N LYS A 181 -2.48 -16.64 -5.80
CA LYS A 181 -2.24 -17.12 -7.15
C LYS A 181 -1.58 -16.05 -8.02
N LEU A 182 -2.13 -14.84 -8.06
CA LEU A 182 -1.60 -13.72 -8.85
C LEU A 182 -0.14 -13.41 -8.50
N VAL A 183 0.16 -13.35 -7.19
CA VAL A 183 1.51 -13.06 -6.70
C VAL A 183 2.48 -14.16 -7.08
N LEU A 184 2.12 -15.44 -6.84
CA LEU A 184 3.00 -16.57 -7.15
C LEU A 184 3.25 -16.73 -8.65
N ASP A 185 2.22 -16.57 -9.47
CA ASP A 185 2.36 -16.60 -10.92
C ASP A 185 3.31 -15.50 -11.42
N PHE A 186 3.18 -14.30 -10.85
CA PHE A 186 4.02 -13.16 -11.21
C PHE A 186 5.48 -13.32 -10.77
N ILE A 187 5.76 -13.76 -9.55
CA ILE A 187 7.15 -13.90 -9.09
C ILE A 187 7.90 -15.06 -9.73
N ASN A 188 7.17 -16.03 -10.28
CA ASN A 188 7.75 -17.18 -10.97
C ASN A 188 7.88 -17.00 -12.50
N SER A 189 7.41 -15.86 -13.06
CA SER A 189 7.44 -15.56 -14.51
C SER A 189 8.78 -15.04 -15.05
#